data_fc6c8b70d084a33c00cf25a7a59c8eea
#
_entry.id   fc6c8b70d084a33c00cf25a7a59c8eea
#
_cell.length_a   1.000
_cell.length_b   1.000
_cell.length_c   1.000
_cell.angle_alpha   90.00
_cell.angle_beta   90.00
_cell.angle_gamma   90.00
#
_symmetry.space_group_name_H-M   'P 1'
#
loop_
_entity.id
_entity.type
_entity.pdbx_description
1 polymer ?
#
loop_
_entity_poly.entity_id
_entity_poly.type
_entity_poly.pdbx_seq_one_letter_code
_entity_poly.pdbx_strand_id
1 'polypeptide(L)'
;VVTDEKAPIANAFITISEDGRLSVKLPEANKIDIENRISVVVTDNEDKPVKGMTVVISETAAEGEAKTAVDVTDENGRATVPPTNIDVTDFNGYGEVDGYIVIVKNAVGAIEKAHITHNAEVKNEDGSVKSEENISVELPEGVKFDYANRITVSISRKADNTAVKGMTVVTSEFVIEGTETKSLTGITDKDGVVILPPSSEGVTDKDGKTDISETTPGKDTDGDGKTDTEETKTEYNITVEDTKGKIENAFIEIKDGKITVTLPDDKALTTSNQTTVTVNDKDSKAVKGVSVTIKDKTTEKTGTTDANGKVTLPVKSSGGGSSSGGGGGSRGNGGGGYISTNITNVTVTDKNGKNVSVSKSTDKDGKITLTLPNG
;
A
#
# COMPACT_ATOMS: atom_id res chain seq x y z
N VAL A 1 -27.66 -14.32 31.84
CA VAL A 1 -26.34 -14.90 32.12
C VAL A 1 -25.31 -13.85 31.81
N VAL A 2 -24.31 -13.70 32.68
CA VAL A 2 -23.18 -12.79 32.45
C VAL A 2 -21.92 -13.64 32.36
N THR A 3 -21.16 -13.49 31.30
CA THR A 3 -19.93 -14.26 31.03
C THR A 3 -18.82 -13.32 30.56
N ASP A 4 -17.59 -13.65 30.85
CA ASP A 4 -16.43 -13.13 30.13
C ASP A 4 -15.90 -14.18 29.14
N GLU A 5 -14.80 -13.91 28.45
CA GLU A 5 -14.17 -14.82 27.47
C GLU A 5 -13.76 -16.19 28.08
N LYS A 6 -13.59 -16.25 29.38
CA LYS A 6 -13.07 -17.43 30.09
C LYS A 6 -14.14 -18.26 30.78
N ALA A 7 -15.15 -17.60 31.38
CA ALA A 7 -16.13 -18.29 32.22
C ALA A 7 -17.34 -17.41 32.57
N PRO A 8 -18.42 -17.99 33.12
CA PRO A 8 -19.50 -17.24 33.74
C PRO A 8 -18.99 -16.39 34.92
N ILE A 9 -19.42 -15.14 34.98
CA ILE A 9 -19.07 -14.20 36.05
C ILE A 9 -20.01 -14.44 37.24
N ALA A 10 -19.48 -14.93 38.32
CA ALA A 10 -20.19 -15.09 39.59
C ALA A 10 -20.32 -13.73 40.29
N ASN A 11 -21.44 -13.54 40.99
CA ASN A 11 -21.74 -12.35 41.81
C ASN A 11 -21.82 -11.01 41.08
N ALA A 12 -22.08 -11.02 39.76
CA ALA A 12 -22.48 -9.81 39.06
C ALA A 12 -23.85 -9.35 39.61
N PHE A 13 -23.95 -8.06 39.93
CA PHE A 13 -25.20 -7.49 40.40
C PHE A 13 -26.05 -7.00 39.23
N ILE A 14 -27.25 -7.54 39.09
CA ILE A 14 -28.15 -7.27 37.96
C ILE A 14 -29.41 -6.58 38.45
N THR A 15 -29.77 -5.48 37.79
CA THR A 15 -31.02 -4.76 38.03
C THR A 15 -31.74 -4.42 36.72
N ILE A 16 -33.06 -4.37 36.76
CA ILE A 16 -33.87 -3.84 35.66
C ILE A 16 -34.50 -2.52 36.17
N SER A 17 -34.28 -1.44 35.42
CA SER A 17 -34.87 -0.15 35.73
C SER A 17 -36.31 -0.05 35.24
N GLU A 18 -37.10 0.94 35.76
CA GLU A 18 -38.49 1.17 35.37
C GLU A 18 -38.65 1.47 33.87
N ASP A 19 -37.63 1.99 33.22
CA ASP A 19 -37.60 2.25 31.79
C ASP A 19 -37.19 1.02 30.95
N GLY A 20 -37.06 -0.17 31.58
CA GLY A 20 -36.79 -1.44 30.91
C GLY A 20 -35.32 -1.67 30.52
N ARG A 21 -34.35 -0.91 31.05
CA ARG A 21 -32.94 -1.14 30.85
C ARG A 21 -32.40 -2.18 31.84
N LEU A 22 -31.54 -3.07 31.35
CA LEU A 22 -30.81 -4.02 32.19
C LEU A 22 -29.45 -3.40 32.59
N SER A 23 -29.22 -3.26 33.89
CA SER A 23 -27.95 -2.80 34.43
C SER A 23 -27.19 -3.98 35.06
N VAL A 24 -25.94 -4.14 34.68
CA VAL A 24 -25.05 -5.17 35.18
C VAL A 24 -23.83 -4.50 35.81
N LYS A 25 -23.65 -4.67 37.14
CA LYS A 25 -22.49 -4.21 37.85
C LYS A 25 -21.54 -5.40 38.07
N LEU A 26 -20.36 -5.31 37.50
CA LEU A 26 -19.33 -6.34 37.59
C LEU A 26 -18.71 -6.38 38.99
N PRO A 27 -18.31 -7.55 39.51
CA PRO A 27 -17.47 -7.63 40.70
C PRO A 27 -16.10 -6.98 40.45
N GLU A 28 -15.42 -6.59 41.55
CA GLU A 28 -14.16 -5.83 41.51
C GLU A 28 -13.04 -6.48 40.68
N ALA A 29 -13.05 -7.80 40.58
CA ALA A 29 -12.04 -8.56 39.82
C ALA A 29 -12.25 -8.55 38.32
N ASN A 30 -13.43 -8.09 37.84
CA ASN A 30 -13.78 -8.10 36.43
C ASN A 30 -13.74 -6.67 35.86
N LYS A 31 -13.09 -6.51 34.71
CA LYS A 31 -12.94 -5.25 34.00
C LYS A 31 -13.56 -5.34 32.61
N ILE A 32 -13.95 -4.18 32.08
CA ILE A 32 -14.41 -4.03 30.69
C ILE A 32 -13.16 -3.74 29.85
N ASP A 33 -12.68 -4.75 29.11
CA ASP A 33 -11.56 -4.61 28.18
C ASP A 33 -11.76 -5.50 26.94
N ILE A 34 -10.95 -5.27 25.92
CA ILE A 34 -11.03 -5.96 24.62
C ILE A 34 -10.52 -7.42 24.74
N GLU A 35 -9.55 -7.68 25.63
CA GLU A 35 -8.96 -9.01 25.82
C GLU A 35 -9.89 -9.98 26.56
N ASN A 36 -10.93 -9.45 27.23
CA ASN A 36 -11.85 -10.23 28.04
C ASN A 36 -13.27 -9.63 28.03
N ARG A 37 -13.90 -9.67 26.86
CA ARG A 37 -15.23 -9.08 26.64
C ARG A 37 -16.26 -9.64 27.60
N ILE A 38 -17.12 -8.76 28.07
CA ILE A 38 -18.26 -9.12 28.89
C ILE A 38 -19.49 -9.32 28.02
N SER A 39 -20.06 -10.51 28.03
CA SER A 39 -21.28 -10.84 27.31
C SER A 39 -22.43 -11.05 28.29
N VAL A 40 -23.56 -10.45 27.96
CA VAL A 40 -24.82 -10.63 28.70
C VAL A 40 -25.83 -11.27 27.77
N VAL A 41 -26.36 -12.45 28.13
CA VAL A 41 -27.43 -13.10 27.42
C VAL A 41 -28.72 -12.92 28.22
N VAL A 42 -29.72 -12.37 27.56
CA VAL A 42 -31.07 -12.10 28.15
C VAL A 42 -32.08 -13.01 27.47
N THR A 43 -32.79 -13.77 28.31
CA THR A 43 -33.92 -14.60 27.88
C THR A 43 -35.17 -14.24 28.70
N ASP A 44 -36.35 -14.52 28.17
CA ASP A 44 -37.58 -14.46 28.91
C ASP A 44 -37.75 -15.71 29.83
N ASN A 45 -38.90 -15.81 30.47
CA ASN A 45 -39.23 -16.94 31.37
C ASN A 45 -39.50 -18.26 30.66
N GLU A 46 -39.54 -18.28 29.33
CA GLU A 46 -39.65 -19.47 28.47
C GLU A 46 -38.30 -19.80 27.79
N ASP A 47 -37.19 -19.22 28.28
CA ASP A 47 -35.82 -19.34 27.75
C ASP A 47 -35.65 -18.81 26.29
N LYS A 48 -36.59 -17.96 25.81
CA LYS A 48 -36.45 -17.36 24.49
C LYS A 48 -35.58 -16.10 24.54
N PRO A 49 -34.72 -15.88 23.55
CA PRO A 49 -33.85 -14.69 23.53
C PRO A 49 -34.66 -13.40 23.42
N VAL A 50 -34.29 -12.38 24.19
CA VAL A 50 -34.90 -11.06 24.17
C VAL A 50 -34.05 -10.11 23.36
N LYS A 51 -34.46 -9.77 22.13
CA LYS A 51 -33.81 -8.80 21.25
C LYS A 51 -34.18 -7.36 21.62
N GLY A 52 -33.24 -6.43 21.43
CA GLY A 52 -33.48 -4.99 21.52
C GLY A 52 -33.49 -4.43 22.95
N MET A 53 -33.07 -5.22 23.94
CA MET A 53 -32.93 -4.74 25.33
C MET A 53 -31.61 -3.97 25.48
N THR A 54 -31.71 -2.76 26.00
CA THR A 54 -30.52 -1.98 26.35
C THR A 54 -29.86 -2.56 27.61
N VAL A 55 -28.59 -2.92 27.51
CA VAL A 55 -27.78 -3.46 28.61
C VAL A 55 -26.66 -2.46 28.93
N VAL A 56 -26.62 -2.04 30.19
CA VAL A 56 -25.61 -1.14 30.73
C VAL A 56 -24.68 -1.96 31.63
N ILE A 57 -23.41 -2.09 31.28
CA ILE A 57 -22.42 -2.84 32.07
C ILE A 57 -21.47 -1.84 32.71
N SER A 58 -21.25 -1.94 34.02
CA SER A 58 -20.34 -1.07 34.77
C SER A 58 -19.41 -1.86 35.65
N GLU A 59 -18.17 -1.38 35.77
CA GLU A 59 -17.19 -1.89 36.73
C GLU A 59 -17.54 -1.45 38.15
N THR A 60 -17.12 -2.22 39.14
CA THR A 60 -17.07 -1.76 40.52
C THR A 60 -15.80 -0.93 40.68
N ALA A 61 -15.93 0.39 40.86
CA ALA A 61 -14.78 1.23 41.15
C ALA A 61 -14.43 1.13 42.65
N ALA A 62 -13.17 0.80 42.96
CA ALA A 62 -12.65 0.91 44.32
C ALA A 62 -12.28 2.36 44.64
N GLU A 63 -11.70 3.07 43.67
CA GLU A 63 -11.42 4.52 43.67
C GLU A 63 -11.53 5.07 42.22
N GLY A 64 -12.14 6.22 42.04
CA GLY A 64 -12.31 6.91 40.75
C GLY A 64 -13.62 6.64 40.05
N GLU A 65 -13.75 7.07 38.79
CA GLU A 65 -14.94 6.85 37.97
C GLU A 65 -15.00 5.40 37.47
N ALA A 66 -16.15 4.73 37.68
CA ALA A 66 -16.38 3.39 37.15
C ALA A 66 -16.52 3.46 35.62
N LYS A 67 -15.74 2.66 34.89
CA LYS A 67 -15.92 2.50 33.45
C LYS A 67 -17.30 1.88 33.20
N THR A 68 -18.03 2.46 32.27
CA THR A 68 -19.38 2.01 31.89
C THR A 68 -19.44 1.87 30.37
N ALA A 69 -20.04 0.79 29.92
CA ALA A 69 -20.31 0.55 28.51
C ALA A 69 -21.75 0.10 28.30
N VAL A 70 -22.31 0.40 27.14
CA VAL A 70 -23.71 0.13 26.77
C VAL A 70 -23.74 -0.63 25.46
N ASP A 71 -24.57 -1.68 25.41
CA ASP A 71 -24.87 -2.41 24.19
C ASP A 71 -26.36 -2.79 24.17
N VAL A 72 -26.87 -3.21 23.01
CA VAL A 72 -28.25 -3.63 22.80
C VAL A 72 -28.30 -5.09 22.38
N THR A 73 -29.13 -5.91 23.00
CA THR A 73 -29.18 -7.33 22.69
C THR A 73 -29.59 -7.61 21.24
N ASP A 74 -28.84 -8.51 20.59
CA ASP A 74 -29.03 -9.01 19.23
C ASP A 74 -30.23 -10.01 19.14
N GLU A 75 -30.31 -10.69 17.98
CA GLU A 75 -31.36 -11.71 17.75
C GLU A 75 -31.25 -12.93 18.66
N ASN A 76 -30.07 -13.18 19.24
CA ASN A 76 -29.78 -14.26 20.18
C ASN A 76 -29.92 -13.78 21.65
N GLY A 77 -30.46 -12.56 21.85
CA GLY A 77 -30.58 -11.95 23.15
C GLY A 77 -29.25 -11.57 23.79
N ARG A 78 -28.18 -11.41 23.01
CA ARG A 78 -26.81 -11.15 23.48
C ARG A 78 -26.43 -9.69 23.31
N ALA A 79 -25.87 -9.11 24.35
CA ALA A 79 -25.15 -7.85 24.35
C ALA A 79 -23.69 -8.12 24.74
N THR A 80 -22.71 -7.47 24.10
CA THR A 80 -21.28 -7.70 24.32
C THR A 80 -20.50 -6.41 24.38
N VAL A 81 -19.69 -6.21 25.41
CA VAL A 81 -18.85 -5.03 25.56
C VAL A 81 -17.39 -5.40 25.89
N PRO A 82 -16.41 -4.79 25.24
CA PRO A 82 -16.53 -3.96 24.03
C PRO A 82 -17.20 -4.70 22.88
N PRO A 83 -17.75 -3.98 21.88
CA PRO A 83 -18.49 -4.60 20.77
C PRO A 83 -17.59 -5.50 19.89
N THR A 84 -18.20 -6.42 19.15
CA THR A 84 -17.50 -7.42 18.31
C THR A 84 -16.78 -6.85 17.09
N ASN A 85 -17.06 -5.59 16.74
CA ASN A 85 -16.36 -4.89 15.65
C ASN A 85 -14.99 -4.30 16.05
N ILE A 86 -14.54 -4.46 17.29
CA ILE A 86 -13.24 -3.99 17.80
C ILE A 86 -12.50 -5.15 18.44
N ASP A 87 -11.20 -5.30 18.14
CA ASP A 87 -10.34 -6.30 18.76
C ASP A 87 -8.87 -5.82 18.88
N VAL A 88 -8.05 -6.63 19.55
CA VAL A 88 -6.61 -6.45 19.67
C VAL A 88 -5.93 -7.74 19.26
N THR A 89 -4.94 -7.67 18.35
CA THR A 89 -4.23 -8.85 17.91
C THR A 89 -3.47 -9.55 19.05
N ASP A 90 -3.54 -10.88 19.06
CA ASP A 90 -2.79 -11.75 19.97
C ASP A 90 -1.30 -11.87 19.54
N PHE A 91 -0.55 -12.73 20.25
CA PHE A 91 0.87 -13.00 19.98
C PHE A 91 1.14 -13.65 18.60
N ASN A 92 0.11 -14.17 17.91
CA ASN A 92 0.19 -14.65 16.53
C ASN A 92 -0.17 -13.55 15.51
N GLY A 93 -0.49 -12.33 15.96
CA GLY A 93 -1.02 -11.26 15.16
C GLY A 93 -2.48 -11.48 14.75
N TYR A 94 -3.19 -12.39 15.41
CA TYR A 94 -4.56 -12.79 15.11
C TYR A 94 -5.56 -11.95 15.92
N GLY A 95 -6.62 -11.48 15.26
CA GLY A 95 -7.77 -10.84 15.90
C GLY A 95 -9.05 -11.16 15.14
N GLU A 96 -10.20 -11.00 15.82
CA GLU A 96 -11.53 -11.26 15.27
C GLU A 96 -12.43 -10.03 15.42
N VAL A 97 -12.95 -9.53 14.30
CA VAL A 97 -13.86 -8.39 14.29
C VAL A 97 -15.08 -8.70 13.41
N ASP A 98 -16.27 -8.68 14.00
CA ASP A 98 -17.56 -8.73 13.32
C ASP A 98 -17.67 -9.82 12.22
N GLY A 99 -17.18 -11.02 12.56
CA GLY A 99 -17.20 -12.17 11.66
C GLY A 99 -16.02 -12.26 10.67
N TYR A 100 -15.04 -11.35 10.77
CA TYR A 100 -13.78 -11.42 10.05
C TYR A 100 -12.66 -11.88 10.97
N ILE A 101 -11.74 -12.66 10.42
CA ILE A 101 -10.42 -12.96 10.99
C ILE A 101 -9.44 -12.00 10.32
N VAL A 102 -8.66 -11.28 11.14
CA VAL A 102 -7.63 -10.36 10.68
C VAL A 102 -6.30 -10.81 11.26
N ILE A 103 -5.28 -10.98 10.41
CA ILE A 103 -3.93 -11.34 10.82
C ILE A 103 -2.99 -10.21 10.40
N VAL A 104 -2.26 -9.65 11.35
CA VAL A 104 -1.32 -8.54 11.14
C VAL A 104 0.11 -9.01 11.36
N LYS A 105 0.97 -8.83 10.35
CA LYS A 105 2.39 -9.24 10.38
C LYS A 105 3.27 -8.17 9.73
N ASN A 106 4.56 -8.26 10.00
CA ASN A 106 5.59 -7.55 9.24
C ASN A 106 6.72 -8.53 8.86
N ALA A 107 7.82 -8.04 8.29
CA ALA A 107 8.96 -8.88 7.89
C ALA A 107 9.64 -9.60 9.06
N VAL A 108 9.48 -9.11 10.30
CA VAL A 108 10.03 -9.73 11.52
C VAL A 108 9.12 -10.84 12.03
N GLY A 109 7.80 -10.72 11.87
CA GLY A 109 6.83 -11.70 12.33
C GLY A 109 5.44 -11.14 12.61
N ALA A 110 4.70 -11.82 13.46
CA ALA A 110 3.38 -11.39 13.91
C ALA A 110 3.45 -10.09 14.71
N ILE A 111 2.46 -9.22 14.54
CA ILE A 111 2.33 -7.98 15.30
C ILE A 111 1.25 -8.19 16.36
N GLU A 112 1.67 -8.30 17.61
CA GLU A 112 0.81 -8.35 18.79
C GLU A 112 0.34 -6.94 19.17
N LYS A 113 -0.86 -6.83 19.71
CA LYS A 113 -1.46 -5.58 20.23
C LYS A 113 -1.74 -4.50 19.17
N ALA A 114 -1.90 -4.87 17.92
CA ALA A 114 -2.52 -3.98 16.95
C ALA A 114 -4.02 -3.88 17.24
N HIS A 115 -4.56 -2.66 17.32
CA HIS A 115 -6.00 -2.45 17.45
C HIS A 115 -6.66 -2.61 16.09
N ILE A 116 -7.69 -3.45 16.03
CA ILE A 116 -8.44 -3.73 14.81
C ILE A 116 -9.87 -3.27 14.99
N THR A 117 -10.41 -2.58 14.00
CA THR A 117 -11.81 -2.15 13.99
C THR A 117 -12.43 -2.44 12.63
N HIS A 118 -13.58 -3.12 12.61
CA HIS A 118 -14.42 -3.21 11.43
C HIS A 118 -15.38 -2.02 11.37
N ASN A 119 -15.30 -1.27 10.30
CA ASN A 119 -16.19 -0.14 10.02
C ASN A 119 -17.15 -0.54 8.89
N ALA A 120 -18.42 -0.76 9.21
CA ALA A 120 -19.44 -1.10 8.23
C ALA A 120 -19.72 0.06 7.27
N GLU A 121 -20.19 -0.26 6.06
CA GLU A 121 -20.65 0.75 5.10
C GLU A 121 -21.71 1.66 5.72
N VAL A 122 -21.54 2.97 5.58
CA VAL A 122 -22.52 3.97 6.02
C VAL A 122 -23.12 4.66 4.79
N LYS A 123 -24.46 4.69 4.71
CA LYS A 123 -25.20 5.37 3.64
C LYS A 123 -25.82 6.68 4.14
N ASN A 124 -25.94 7.64 3.23
CA ASN A 124 -26.72 8.86 3.42
C ASN A 124 -28.22 8.55 3.32
N GLU A 125 -29.08 9.52 3.70
CA GLU A 125 -30.54 9.39 3.59
C GLU A 125 -31.03 9.15 2.16
N ASP A 126 -30.27 9.61 1.15
CA ASP A 126 -30.56 9.40 -0.28
C ASP A 126 -30.06 8.04 -0.82
N GLY A 127 -29.48 7.19 0.05
CA GLY A 127 -28.93 5.88 -0.31
C GLY A 127 -27.53 5.89 -0.90
N SER A 128 -26.92 7.05 -1.12
CA SER A 128 -25.52 7.14 -1.54
C SER A 128 -24.57 6.71 -0.43
N VAL A 129 -23.41 6.14 -0.79
CA VAL A 129 -22.38 5.71 0.17
C VAL A 129 -21.72 6.92 0.79
N LYS A 130 -21.79 7.06 2.10
CA LYS A 130 -21.09 8.09 2.89
C LYS A 130 -19.69 7.65 3.27
N SER A 131 -19.53 6.40 3.66
CA SER A 131 -18.24 5.74 3.88
C SER A 131 -18.34 4.28 3.47
N GLU A 132 -17.30 3.79 2.79
CA GLU A 132 -17.20 2.38 2.39
C GLU A 132 -16.83 1.51 3.60
N GLU A 133 -17.24 0.23 3.54
CA GLU A 133 -16.82 -0.78 4.50
C GLU A 133 -15.28 -0.90 4.50
N ASN A 134 -14.68 -0.96 5.69
CA ASN A 134 -13.25 -1.11 5.81
C ASN A 134 -12.83 -1.77 7.12
N ILE A 135 -11.60 -2.30 7.14
CA ILE A 135 -10.91 -2.71 8.36
C ILE A 135 -9.85 -1.66 8.67
N SER A 136 -9.90 -1.07 9.87
CA SER A 136 -8.86 -0.20 10.39
C SER A 136 -7.92 -0.99 11.29
N VAL A 137 -6.61 -0.80 11.11
CA VAL A 137 -5.55 -1.43 11.91
C VAL A 137 -4.66 -0.32 12.46
N GLU A 138 -4.72 -0.05 13.75
CA GLU A 138 -3.78 0.83 14.45
C GLU A 138 -2.62 0.00 14.99
N LEU A 139 -1.42 0.28 14.52
CA LEU A 139 -0.20 -0.42 14.94
C LEU A 139 0.15 -0.07 16.39
N PRO A 140 0.70 -1.01 17.18
CA PRO A 140 1.12 -0.72 18.54
C PRO A 140 2.31 0.25 18.57
N GLU A 141 2.54 0.88 19.71
CA GLU A 141 3.67 1.79 19.92
C GLU A 141 5.00 1.13 19.51
N GLY A 142 5.80 1.86 18.74
CA GLY A 142 7.11 1.41 18.24
C GLY A 142 7.07 0.65 16.91
N VAL A 143 5.92 0.23 16.43
CA VAL A 143 5.76 -0.34 15.08
C VAL A 143 5.42 0.76 14.10
N LYS A 144 6.20 0.88 13.03
CA LYS A 144 6.07 1.93 12.02
C LYS A 144 6.02 1.35 10.61
N PHE A 145 5.47 2.14 9.70
CA PHE A 145 5.54 1.84 8.28
C PHE A 145 6.92 2.17 7.73
N ASP A 146 7.54 1.22 7.07
CA ASP A 146 8.68 1.48 6.19
C ASP A 146 8.73 0.44 5.05
N TYR A 147 9.49 0.74 4.02
CA TYR A 147 9.60 -0.11 2.83
C TYR A 147 10.43 -1.38 3.07
N ALA A 148 11.27 -1.41 4.10
CA ALA A 148 12.07 -2.59 4.46
C ALA A 148 11.27 -3.58 5.33
N ASN A 149 10.31 -3.06 6.11
CA ASN A 149 9.53 -3.83 7.06
C ASN A 149 8.03 -3.58 6.87
N ARG A 150 7.52 -3.97 5.71
CA ARG A 150 6.12 -3.76 5.31
C ARG A 150 5.15 -4.47 6.24
N ILE A 151 4.03 -3.83 6.47
CA ILE A 151 2.91 -4.42 7.21
C ILE A 151 2.05 -5.23 6.23
N THR A 152 1.82 -6.49 6.55
CA THR A 152 0.92 -7.38 5.83
C THR A 152 -0.32 -7.61 6.66
N VAL A 153 -1.49 -7.32 6.10
CA VAL A 153 -2.79 -7.61 6.71
C VAL A 153 -3.50 -8.64 5.86
N SER A 154 -3.90 -9.76 6.48
CA SER A 154 -4.66 -10.81 5.82
C SER A 154 -6.06 -10.88 6.43
N ILE A 155 -7.09 -10.94 5.60
CA ILE A 155 -8.49 -10.96 6.03
C ILE A 155 -9.21 -12.17 5.45
N SER A 156 -9.88 -12.93 6.32
CA SER A 156 -10.76 -14.04 5.94
C SER A 156 -12.07 -14.00 6.73
N ARG A 157 -13.10 -14.66 6.21
CA ARG A 157 -14.37 -14.85 6.93
C ARG A 157 -14.21 -15.91 8.01
N LYS A 158 -14.66 -15.62 9.22
CA LYS A 158 -14.61 -16.55 10.36
C LYS A 158 -15.44 -17.83 10.10
N ALA A 159 -16.54 -17.71 9.38
CA ALA A 159 -17.50 -18.81 9.17
C ALA A 159 -16.90 -20.01 8.39
N ASP A 160 -16.02 -19.74 7.41
CA ASP A 160 -15.52 -20.73 6.46
C ASP A 160 -14.04 -20.55 6.10
N ASN A 161 -13.35 -19.60 6.72
CA ASN A 161 -11.96 -19.21 6.42
C ASN A 161 -11.73 -18.74 4.97
N THR A 162 -12.81 -18.32 4.28
CA THR A 162 -12.67 -17.79 2.91
C THR A 162 -11.98 -16.44 2.90
N ALA A 163 -10.96 -16.28 2.06
CA ALA A 163 -10.25 -15.04 1.84
C ALA A 163 -11.20 -13.91 1.38
N VAL A 164 -11.05 -12.71 1.93
CA VAL A 164 -11.88 -11.55 1.60
C VAL A 164 -11.14 -10.65 0.61
N LYS A 165 -11.49 -10.76 -0.67
CA LYS A 165 -10.98 -9.90 -1.74
C LYS A 165 -11.71 -8.55 -1.75
N GLY A 166 -10.97 -7.46 -2.01
CA GLY A 166 -11.56 -6.14 -2.23
C GLY A 166 -11.91 -5.37 -0.96
N MET A 167 -11.53 -5.87 0.22
CA MET A 167 -11.70 -5.14 1.48
C MET A 167 -10.70 -4.00 1.55
N THR A 168 -11.19 -2.80 1.81
CA THR A 168 -10.33 -1.65 2.11
C THR A 168 -9.73 -1.81 3.50
N VAL A 169 -8.41 -1.67 3.59
CA VAL A 169 -7.66 -1.70 4.86
C VAL A 169 -6.99 -0.36 5.06
N VAL A 170 -7.26 0.26 6.19
CA VAL A 170 -6.60 1.50 6.63
C VAL A 170 -5.69 1.16 7.79
N THR A 171 -4.38 1.28 7.60
CA THR A 171 -3.42 1.02 8.67
C THR A 171 -2.81 2.35 9.12
N SER A 172 -2.76 2.58 10.43
CA SER A 172 -2.21 3.79 11.05
C SER A 172 -1.12 3.47 12.06
N GLU A 173 -0.14 4.38 12.21
CA GLU A 173 0.82 4.31 13.31
C GLU A 173 0.15 4.79 14.60
N PHE A 174 0.59 4.26 15.75
CA PHE A 174 0.15 4.74 17.06
C PHE A 174 0.42 6.25 17.20
N VAL A 175 -0.60 7.00 17.62
CA VAL A 175 -0.54 8.46 17.74
C VAL A 175 -0.14 8.84 19.16
N ILE A 176 0.99 9.51 19.29
CA ILE A 176 1.33 10.28 20.51
C ILE A 176 0.60 11.61 20.41
N GLU A 177 -0.12 12.00 21.47
CA GLU A 177 -0.88 13.25 21.53
C GLU A 177 -0.08 14.47 20.99
N GLY A 178 -0.63 15.16 19.98
CA GLY A 178 -0.01 16.31 19.32
C GLY A 178 0.85 16.01 18.10
N THR A 179 0.95 14.75 17.65
CA THR A 179 1.62 14.37 16.39
C THR A 179 0.62 14.05 15.29
N GLU A 180 1.00 14.29 14.01
CA GLU A 180 0.18 13.85 12.89
C GLU A 180 0.21 12.34 12.77
N THR A 181 -0.97 11.73 12.61
CA THR A 181 -1.09 10.29 12.35
C THR A 181 -0.68 9.99 10.92
N LYS A 182 0.36 9.18 10.75
CA LYS A 182 0.67 8.60 9.45
C LYS A 182 -0.26 7.40 9.25
N SER A 183 -0.97 7.37 8.12
CA SER A 183 -1.79 6.23 7.73
C SER A 183 -1.59 5.87 6.27
N LEU A 184 -1.78 4.59 5.94
CA LEU A 184 -1.75 4.05 4.59
C LEU A 184 -3.03 3.26 4.34
N THR A 185 -3.51 3.31 3.11
CA THR A 185 -4.71 2.59 2.69
C THR A 185 -4.36 1.64 1.55
N GLY A 186 -4.88 0.44 1.59
CA GLY A 186 -4.77 -0.53 0.50
C GLY A 186 -6.01 -1.40 0.41
N ILE A 187 -6.07 -2.24 -0.59
CA ILE A 187 -7.21 -3.13 -0.86
C ILE A 187 -6.69 -4.56 -0.90
N THR A 188 -7.39 -5.49 -0.24
CA THR A 188 -7.00 -6.90 -0.24
C THR A 188 -7.12 -7.52 -1.63
N ASP A 189 -6.13 -8.32 -1.98
CA ASP A 189 -6.06 -9.08 -3.23
C ASP A 189 -6.99 -10.32 -3.22
N LYS A 190 -6.84 -11.21 -4.21
CA LYS A 190 -7.63 -12.45 -4.32
C LYS A 190 -7.43 -13.43 -3.15
N ASP A 191 -6.30 -13.35 -2.47
CA ASP A 191 -5.94 -14.18 -1.31
C ASP A 191 -6.31 -13.49 0.03
N GLY A 192 -7.03 -12.35 -0.04
CA GLY A 192 -7.44 -11.58 1.13
C GLY A 192 -6.28 -10.83 1.78
N VAL A 193 -5.20 -10.53 1.05
CA VAL A 193 -3.96 -9.96 1.59
C VAL A 193 -3.74 -8.57 1.04
N VAL A 194 -3.32 -7.65 1.91
CA VAL A 194 -2.80 -6.34 1.53
C VAL A 194 -1.43 -6.11 2.19
N ILE A 195 -0.52 -5.48 1.47
CA ILE A 195 0.83 -5.14 1.95
C ILE A 195 1.01 -3.62 1.90
N LEU A 196 1.42 -3.01 3.01
CA LEU A 196 1.59 -1.57 3.16
C LEU A 196 2.95 -1.22 3.77
N PRO A 197 3.74 -0.32 3.18
CA PRO A 197 3.57 0.28 1.85
C PRO A 197 3.50 -0.78 0.74
N PRO A 198 2.89 -0.51 -0.42
CA PRO A 198 2.73 -1.51 -1.47
C PRO A 198 4.08 -2.02 -1.98
N SER A 199 4.14 -3.28 -2.41
CA SER A 199 5.36 -3.90 -2.92
C SER A 199 5.84 -3.31 -4.27
N SER A 200 4.96 -2.58 -4.96
CA SER A 200 5.30 -1.84 -6.18
C SER A 200 6.12 -0.57 -5.94
N GLU A 201 6.38 -0.22 -4.69
CA GLU A 201 7.17 0.93 -4.27
C GLU A 201 8.33 0.51 -3.38
N GLY A 202 9.40 1.28 -3.35
CA GLY A 202 10.55 1.05 -2.48
C GLY A 202 11.44 2.27 -2.33
N VAL A 203 12.36 2.21 -1.38
CA VAL A 203 13.41 3.22 -1.18
C VAL A 203 14.74 2.51 -1.15
N THR A 204 15.74 3.02 -1.87
CA THR A 204 17.07 2.42 -1.87
C THR A 204 17.77 2.56 -0.52
N ASP A 205 18.40 1.49 -0.08
CA ASP A 205 19.24 1.44 1.11
C ASP A 205 20.62 2.12 0.90
N LYS A 206 21.50 2.05 1.91
CA LYS A 206 22.88 2.55 1.85
C LYS A 206 23.73 1.96 0.72
N ASP A 207 23.37 0.78 0.22
CA ASP A 207 24.02 0.10 -0.90
C ASP A 207 23.35 0.45 -2.24
N GLY A 208 22.42 1.42 -2.23
CA GLY A 208 21.67 1.87 -3.40
C GLY A 208 20.66 0.85 -3.91
N LYS A 209 20.23 -0.12 -3.08
CA LYS A 209 19.39 -1.26 -3.48
C LYS A 209 18.00 -1.18 -2.90
N THR A 210 17.04 -1.70 -3.64
CA THR A 210 15.69 -1.99 -3.17
C THR A 210 15.08 -3.12 -3.98
N ASP A 211 14.16 -3.86 -3.36
CA ASP A 211 13.34 -4.87 -4.02
C ASP A 211 11.92 -4.36 -4.17
N ILE A 212 11.37 -4.47 -5.38
CA ILE A 212 10.00 -4.13 -5.71
C ILE A 212 9.35 -5.24 -6.52
N SER A 213 8.02 -5.31 -6.50
CA SER A 213 7.28 -6.26 -7.33
C SER A 213 6.02 -5.63 -7.89
N GLU A 214 5.63 -6.07 -9.07
CA GLU A 214 4.37 -5.71 -9.68
C GLU A 214 3.51 -6.94 -9.85
N THR A 215 2.24 -6.82 -9.47
CA THR A 215 1.23 -7.85 -9.71
C THR A 215 0.39 -7.43 -10.90
N THR A 216 0.46 -8.20 -11.98
CA THR A 216 -0.40 -8.01 -13.15
C THR A 216 -1.63 -8.89 -12.97
N PRO A 217 -2.84 -8.32 -12.86
CA PRO A 217 -4.06 -9.09 -12.74
C PRO A 217 -4.26 -10.01 -13.96
N GLY A 218 -4.79 -11.19 -13.71
CA GLY A 218 -5.25 -12.04 -14.79
C GLY A 218 -6.33 -11.34 -15.64
N LYS A 219 -6.44 -11.68 -16.91
CA LYS A 219 -7.40 -11.09 -17.84
C LYS A 219 -8.53 -12.05 -18.14
N ASP A 220 -9.73 -11.52 -18.19
CA ASP A 220 -10.88 -12.12 -18.86
C ASP A 220 -10.78 -11.75 -20.35
N THR A 221 -10.58 -12.74 -21.22
CA THR A 221 -10.35 -12.53 -22.65
C THR A 221 -11.59 -12.84 -23.50
N ASP A 222 -12.57 -13.56 -22.96
CA ASP A 222 -13.81 -13.91 -23.65
C ASP A 222 -15.07 -13.22 -23.12
N GLY A 223 -14.95 -12.47 -22.01
CA GLY A 223 -16.02 -11.64 -21.43
C GLY A 223 -17.07 -12.44 -20.66
N ASP A 224 -16.74 -13.66 -20.20
CA ASP A 224 -17.65 -14.49 -19.43
C ASP A 224 -17.69 -14.15 -17.92
N GLY A 225 -16.89 -13.16 -17.52
CA GLY A 225 -16.75 -12.70 -16.13
C GLY A 225 -15.77 -13.52 -15.30
N LYS A 226 -15.06 -14.48 -15.91
CA LYS A 226 -13.99 -15.25 -15.28
C LYS A 226 -12.64 -14.84 -15.84
N THR A 227 -11.61 -15.04 -15.06
CA THR A 227 -10.24 -14.71 -15.48
C THR A 227 -9.65 -15.91 -16.23
N ASP A 228 -9.34 -15.73 -17.53
CA ASP A 228 -8.74 -16.78 -18.39
C ASP A 228 -7.23 -16.91 -18.20
N THR A 229 -6.57 -15.88 -17.70
CA THR A 229 -5.14 -15.89 -17.45
C THR A 229 -4.87 -15.76 -15.95
N GLU A 230 -3.83 -16.43 -15.47
CA GLU A 230 -3.42 -16.32 -14.07
C GLU A 230 -2.85 -14.93 -13.77
N GLU A 231 -3.02 -14.48 -12.53
CA GLU A 231 -2.32 -13.34 -11.98
C GLU A 231 -0.81 -13.62 -11.97
N THR A 232 -0.03 -12.67 -12.48
CA THR A 232 1.43 -12.81 -12.55
C THR A 232 2.10 -11.79 -11.65
N LYS A 233 2.92 -12.25 -10.71
CA LYS A 233 3.79 -11.41 -9.89
C LYS A 233 5.19 -11.39 -10.51
N THR A 234 5.68 -10.19 -10.84
CA THR A 234 7.05 -9.99 -11.32
C THR A 234 7.83 -9.25 -10.24
N GLU A 235 8.96 -9.81 -9.83
CA GLU A 235 9.82 -9.28 -8.78
C GLU A 235 11.13 -8.77 -9.36
N TYR A 236 11.58 -7.58 -8.92
CA TYR A 236 12.77 -6.92 -9.38
C TYR A 236 13.66 -6.51 -8.21
N ASN A 237 14.96 -6.70 -8.40
CA ASN A 237 16.02 -6.12 -7.57
C ASN A 237 16.61 -4.92 -8.31
N ILE A 238 16.47 -3.73 -7.74
CA ILE A 238 16.89 -2.47 -8.35
C ILE A 238 18.12 -1.94 -7.62
N THR A 239 19.12 -1.50 -8.39
CA THR A 239 20.28 -0.79 -7.86
C THR A 239 20.39 0.57 -8.54
N VAL A 240 20.58 1.63 -7.75
CA VAL A 240 20.75 3.02 -8.24
C VAL A 240 22.11 3.55 -7.81
N GLU A 241 22.86 4.07 -8.78
CA GLU A 241 24.18 4.65 -8.56
C GLU A 241 24.44 5.85 -9.48
N ASP A 242 25.28 6.77 -9.07
CA ASP A 242 25.80 7.84 -9.89
C ASP A 242 27.33 7.70 -10.07
N THR A 243 27.99 8.66 -10.72
CA THR A 243 29.44 8.64 -10.92
C THR A 243 30.25 8.75 -9.63
N LYS A 244 29.60 9.07 -8.50
CA LYS A 244 30.21 9.21 -7.18
C LYS A 244 29.98 8.00 -6.28
N GLY A 245 29.05 7.13 -6.63
CA GLY A 245 28.74 5.90 -5.88
C GLY A 245 27.26 5.56 -5.81
N LYS A 246 26.91 4.78 -4.82
CA LYS A 246 25.55 4.34 -4.58
C LYS A 246 24.66 5.50 -4.13
N ILE A 247 23.39 5.48 -4.54
CA ILE A 247 22.40 6.47 -4.15
C ILE A 247 21.46 5.84 -3.14
N GLU A 248 21.57 6.26 -1.90
CA GLU A 248 20.63 5.96 -0.81
C GLU A 248 19.43 6.89 -0.89
N ASN A 249 18.26 6.44 -0.40
CA ASN A 249 17.01 7.19 -0.34
C ASN A 249 16.43 7.62 -1.71
N ALA A 250 16.78 6.95 -2.80
CA ALA A 250 16.05 7.09 -4.05
C ALA A 250 14.71 6.36 -3.93
N PHE A 251 13.61 7.06 -4.20
CA PHE A 251 12.28 6.46 -4.24
C PHE A 251 12.03 5.78 -5.58
N ILE A 252 11.57 4.54 -5.53
CA ILE A 252 11.33 3.71 -6.71
C ILE A 252 9.88 3.23 -6.72
N GLU A 253 9.24 3.38 -7.87
CA GLU A 253 7.88 2.91 -8.14
C GLU A 253 7.88 2.09 -9.42
N ILE A 254 7.14 0.95 -9.44
CA ILE A 254 6.82 0.24 -10.67
C ILE A 254 5.33 0.28 -10.94
N LYS A 255 4.96 0.63 -12.17
CA LYS A 255 3.58 0.69 -12.65
C LYS A 255 3.52 0.37 -14.13
N ASP A 256 2.63 -0.55 -14.53
CA ASP A 256 2.44 -1.00 -15.93
C ASP A 256 3.78 -1.41 -16.60
N GLY A 257 4.63 -2.14 -15.86
CA GLY A 257 5.93 -2.58 -16.34
C GLY A 257 6.97 -1.47 -16.52
N LYS A 258 6.70 -0.25 -16.03
CA LYS A 258 7.62 0.89 -16.08
C LYS A 258 8.15 1.20 -14.69
N ILE A 259 9.45 1.39 -14.58
CA ILE A 259 10.10 1.77 -13.33
C ILE A 259 10.36 3.27 -13.32
N THR A 260 9.92 3.95 -12.27
CA THR A 260 10.24 5.36 -12.01
C THR A 260 11.19 5.45 -10.81
N VAL A 261 12.29 6.16 -10.99
CA VAL A 261 13.29 6.43 -9.95
C VAL A 261 13.31 7.93 -9.66
N THR A 262 12.87 8.32 -8.46
CA THR A 262 12.95 9.71 -7.98
C THR A 262 14.19 9.86 -7.14
N LEU A 263 15.12 10.70 -7.58
CA LEU A 263 16.35 10.98 -6.86
C LEU A 263 16.08 11.81 -5.60
N PRO A 264 16.85 11.59 -4.50
CA PRO A 264 16.76 12.45 -3.32
C PRO A 264 17.18 13.89 -3.64
N ASP A 265 16.78 14.81 -2.77
CA ASP A 265 16.88 16.26 -2.98
C ASP A 265 18.28 16.81 -3.23
N ASP A 266 19.30 16.14 -2.70
CA ASP A 266 20.72 16.47 -2.86
C ASP A 266 21.34 15.90 -4.16
N LYS A 267 20.57 15.18 -4.95
CA LYS A 267 20.99 14.56 -6.22
C LYS A 267 20.34 15.24 -7.41
N ALA A 268 21.13 15.46 -8.45
CA ALA A 268 20.68 16.05 -9.69
C ALA A 268 21.03 15.18 -10.89
N LEU A 269 20.12 15.11 -11.83
CA LEU A 269 20.29 14.37 -13.09
C LEU A 269 21.05 15.22 -14.11
N THR A 270 22.38 15.06 -14.19
CA THR A 270 23.25 15.86 -15.07
C THR A 270 24.13 15.00 -15.97
N THR A 271 24.59 15.56 -17.09
CA THR A 271 25.53 14.88 -18.00
C THR A 271 26.92 14.62 -17.38
N SER A 272 27.31 15.39 -16.37
CA SER A 272 28.56 15.22 -15.63
C SER A 272 28.45 14.22 -14.49
N ASN A 273 27.25 14.04 -13.93
CA ASN A 273 26.97 13.09 -12.87
C ASN A 273 25.78 12.18 -13.30
N GLN A 274 26.06 11.29 -14.23
CA GLN A 274 25.05 10.38 -14.78
C GLN A 274 24.57 9.40 -13.73
N THR A 275 23.26 9.18 -13.70
CA THR A 275 22.65 8.14 -12.86
C THR A 275 22.47 6.87 -13.66
N THR A 276 22.91 5.75 -13.10
CA THR A 276 22.71 4.40 -13.65
C THR A 276 21.73 3.64 -12.77
N VAL A 277 20.73 3.06 -13.40
CA VAL A 277 19.79 2.12 -12.78
C VAL A 277 20.06 0.74 -13.36
N THR A 278 20.27 -0.24 -12.48
CA THR A 278 20.42 -1.65 -12.85
C THR A 278 19.18 -2.40 -12.37
N VAL A 279 18.56 -3.15 -13.28
CA VAL A 279 17.33 -3.93 -13.04
C VAL A 279 17.65 -5.40 -13.22
N ASN A 280 17.47 -6.17 -12.16
CA ASN A 280 17.59 -7.63 -12.17
C ASN A 280 16.26 -8.26 -11.74
N ASP A 281 16.02 -9.52 -12.12
CA ASP A 281 14.93 -10.32 -11.57
C ASP A 281 15.30 -10.85 -10.16
N LYS A 282 14.36 -11.55 -9.53
CA LYS A 282 14.55 -12.17 -8.20
C LYS A 282 15.73 -13.15 -8.12
N ASP A 283 16.16 -13.72 -9.26
CA ASP A 283 17.28 -14.65 -9.37
C ASP A 283 18.60 -13.92 -9.72
N SER A 284 18.63 -12.59 -9.58
CA SER A 284 19.77 -11.70 -9.90
C SER A 284 20.19 -11.70 -11.37
N LYS A 285 19.30 -12.11 -12.29
CA LYS A 285 19.55 -12.05 -13.74
C LYS A 285 19.15 -10.69 -14.29
N ALA A 286 19.97 -10.16 -15.18
CA ALA A 286 19.73 -8.87 -15.83
C ALA A 286 18.43 -8.86 -16.64
N VAL A 287 17.58 -7.86 -16.43
CA VAL A 287 16.32 -7.68 -17.16
C VAL A 287 16.48 -6.61 -18.23
N LYS A 288 16.51 -7.07 -19.50
CA LYS A 288 16.62 -6.20 -20.68
C LYS A 288 15.24 -5.66 -21.09
N GLY A 289 15.21 -4.44 -21.60
CA GLY A 289 14.00 -3.89 -22.25
C GLY A 289 13.02 -3.22 -21.32
N VAL A 290 13.34 -3.09 -20.02
CA VAL A 290 12.49 -2.38 -19.06
C VAL A 290 12.61 -0.88 -19.28
N SER A 291 11.47 -0.19 -19.39
CA SER A 291 11.42 1.28 -19.43
C SER A 291 11.69 1.84 -18.05
N VAL A 292 12.70 2.69 -17.93
CA VAL A 292 13.09 3.34 -16.67
C VAL A 292 13.08 4.85 -16.85
N THR A 293 12.31 5.53 -16.04
CA THR A 293 12.31 6.98 -15.93
C THR A 293 13.07 7.39 -14.68
N ILE A 294 14.07 8.27 -14.83
CA ILE A 294 14.81 8.86 -13.72
C ILE A 294 14.47 10.34 -13.65
N LYS A 295 14.09 10.81 -12.48
CA LYS A 295 13.72 12.22 -12.25
C LYS A 295 14.38 12.79 -11.00
N ASP A 296 14.74 14.07 -11.05
CA ASP A 296 15.04 14.92 -9.91
C ASP A 296 13.92 15.97 -9.76
N LYS A 297 14.11 17.01 -8.93
CA LYS A 297 13.13 18.10 -8.72
C LYS A 297 12.75 18.87 -10.00
N THR A 298 13.60 18.85 -11.02
CA THR A 298 13.51 19.76 -12.18
C THR A 298 13.59 19.03 -13.52
N THR A 299 14.16 17.84 -13.53
CA THR A 299 14.51 17.13 -14.77
C THR A 299 14.01 15.70 -14.72
N GLU A 300 13.44 15.25 -15.83
CA GLU A 300 13.01 13.87 -16.03
C GLU A 300 13.60 13.33 -17.33
N LYS A 301 14.12 12.11 -17.31
CA LYS A 301 14.67 11.39 -18.47
C LYS A 301 14.24 9.94 -18.44
N THR A 302 13.87 9.42 -19.62
CA THR A 302 13.48 8.02 -19.78
C THR A 302 14.47 7.30 -20.69
N GLY A 303 14.78 6.07 -20.35
CA GLY A 303 15.60 5.16 -21.15
C GLY A 303 15.13 3.72 -20.98
N THR A 304 15.79 2.80 -21.65
CA THR A 304 15.46 1.38 -21.62
C THR A 304 16.70 0.59 -21.21
N THR A 305 16.54 -0.42 -20.35
CA THR A 305 17.65 -1.25 -19.90
C THR A 305 18.28 -2.05 -21.06
N ASP A 306 19.59 -2.12 -21.08
CA ASP A 306 20.40 -2.87 -22.04
C ASP A 306 20.43 -4.40 -21.74
N ALA A 307 21.28 -5.15 -22.41
CA ALA A 307 21.45 -6.58 -22.20
C ALA A 307 21.98 -6.94 -20.80
N ASN A 308 22.59 -5.98 -20.10
CA ASN A 308 23.07 -6.14 -18.72
C ASN A 308 22.07 -5.61 -17.68
N GLY A 309 20.84 -5.33 -18.10
CA GLY A 309 19.80 -4.75 -17.22
C GLY A 309 20.06 -3.30 -16.83
N LYS A 310 20.95 -2.58 -17.53
CA LYS A 310 21.39 -1.23 -17.15
C LYS A 310 20.83 -0.15 -18.06
N VAL A 311 20.48 0.97 -17.45
CA VAL A 311 20.20 2.23 -18.14
C VAL A 311 20.94 3.36 -17.45
N THR A 312 21.64 4.22 -18.22
CA THR A 312 22.41 5.36 -17.70
C THR A 312 21.88 6.65 -18.32
N LEU A 313 21.44 7.58 -17.48
CA LEU A 313 20.85 8.85 -17.88
C LEU A 313 21.48 10.03 -17.11
N PRO A 314 21.55 11.23 -17.70
CA PRO A 314 21.34 11.50 -19.14
C PRO A 314 22.44 10.88 -19.99
N VAL A 315 22.13 10.53 -21.22
CA VAL A 315 23.14 9.99 -22.15
C VAL A 315 24.20 11.07 -22.44
N LYS A 316 25.49 10.75 -22.26
CA LYS A 316 26.56 11.62 -22.73
C LYS A 316 26.45 11.71 -24.23
N SER A 317 26.37 12.94 -24.79
CA SER A 317 26.60 13.15 -26.24
C SER A 317 28.00 12.68 -26.55
N SER A 318 28.13 11.57 -27.27
CA SER A 318 29.40 11.16 -27.85
C SER A 318 29.82 12.24 -28.84
N GLY A 319 30.78 13.09 -28.43
CA GLY A 319 31.46 13.97 -29.36
C GLY A 319 32.13 13.09 -30.40
N GLY A 320 31.59 13.11 -31.63
CA GLY A 320 32.20 12.42 -32.76
C GLY A 320 33.58 12.98 -33.04
N GLY A 321 34.61 12.30 -32.52
CA GLY A 321 35.98 12.53 -32.93
C GLY A 321 36.20 11.88 -34.30
N SER A 322 35.93 12.60 -35.39
CA SER A 322 36.51 12.28 -36.71
C SER A 322 37.88 12.90 -36.78
N SER A 323 38.90 12.11 -36.55
CA SER A 323 40.27 12.42 -37.00
C SER A 323 40.40 12.12 -38.49
N SER A 324 40.44 13.14 -39.28
CA SER A 324 41.12 13.07 -40.59
C SER A 324 41.82 14.39 -40.84
N GLY A 325 43.12 14.27 -41.02
CA GLY A 325 44.07 15.35 -41.16
C GLY A 325 43.98 16.08 -42.48
N GLY A 326 44.56 17.29 -42.49
CA GLY A 326 45.04 17.92 -43.74
C GLY A 326 44.65 19.38 -43.93
N GLY A 327 45.57 20.28 -43.54
CA GLY A 327 45.93 21.42 -44.38
C GLY A 327 45.10 22.69 -44.43
N GLY A 328 45.65 23.75 -43.84
CA GLY A 328 45.65 25.06 -44.54
C GLY A 328 44.56 26.10 -44.19
N GLY A 329 44.94 27.05 -43.34
CA GLY A 329 44.76 28.46 -43.66
C GLY A 329 43.43 29.16 -43.43
N SER A 330 43.53 30.15 -42.59
CA SER A 330 42.93 31.46 -42.69
C SER A 330 41.76 31.80 -41.75
N ARG A 331 41.98 32.87 -41.05
CA ARG A 331 41.23 33.71 -40.13
C ARG A 331 39.75 33.92 -40.49
N GLY A 332 38.91 33.95 -39.49
CA GLY A 332 37.56 34.51 -39.60
C GLY A 332 36.79 34.44 -38.27
N ASN A 333 36.64 35.57 -37.68
CA ASN A 333 35.94 35.95 -36.45
C ASN A 333 34.44 35.54 -36.44
N GLY A 334 33.86 35.20 -35.29
CA GLY A 334 32.42 35.45 -34.99
C GLY A 334 31.55 34.25 -34.62
N GLY A 335 31.28 34.17 -33.35
CA GLY A 335 29.98 34.01 -32.73
C GLY A 335 29.11 32.76 -33.01
N GLY A 336 28.67 32.17 -31.93
CA GLY A 336 27.45 31.39 -31.92
C GLY A 336 27.60 29.87 -31.92
N GLY A 337 27.71 29.30 -30.75
CA GLY A 337 27.67 27.86 -30.56
C GLY A 337 26.26 27.33 -30.81
N TYR A 338 26.05 26.68 -31.93
CA TYR A 338 24.85 25.90 -32.20
C TYR A 338 24.98 24.51 -31.55
N ILE A 339 24.04 24.21 -30.63
CA ILE A 339 23.90 22.85 -30.11
C ILE A 339 23.15 22.04 -31.17
N SER A 340 23.87 21.26 -31.96
CA SER A 340 23.27 20.28 -32.89
C SER A 340 22.86 19.06 -32.08
N THR A 341 21.59 18.93 -31.76
CA THR A 341 21.01 17.69 -31.22
C THR A 341 20.76 16.73 -32.40
N ASN A 342 21.72 15.86 -32.68
CA ASN A 342 21.51 14.74 -33.60
C ASN A 342 20.61 13.69 -32.93
N ILE A 343 19.30 13.81 -33.08
CA ILE A 343 18.35 12.73 -32.83
C ILE A 343 18.45 11.76 -34.01
N THR A 344 19.16 10.65 -33.83
CA THR A 344 19.44 9.69 -34.91
C THR A 344 18.33 8.66 -35.13
N ASN A 345 17.46 8.41 -34.17
CA ASN A 345 16.36 7.45 -34.34
C ASN A 345 15.06 8.00 -33.68
N VAL A 346 14.08 8.33 -34.54
CA VAL A 346 12.70 8.53 -34.12
C VAL A 346 11.87 7.40 -34.72
N THR A 347 11.34 6.54 -33.85
CA THR A 347 10.41 5.48 -34.26
C THR A 347 8.99 5.99 -34.00
N VAL A 348 8.18 6.05 -35.04
CA VAL A 348 6.75 6.36 -34.95
C VAL A 348 5.98 5.07 -35.18
N THR A 349 5.05 4.74 -34.29
CA THR A 349 4.18 3.58 -34.42
C THR A 349 2.76 4.01 -34.72
N ASP A 350 2.03 3.22 -35.54
CA ASP A 350 0.60 3.41 -35.77
C ASP A 350 -0.23 2.95 -34.55
N LYS A 351 -1.55 3.13 -34.64
CA LYS A 351 -2.50 2.72 -33.58
C LYS A 351 -2.50 1.21 -33.26
N ASN A 352 -1.84 0.38 -34.10
CA ASN A 352 -1.73 -1.05 -33.93
C ASN A 352 -0.31 -1.44 -33.46
N GLY A 353 0.54 -0.47 -33.09
CA GLY A 353 1.90 -0.71 -32.62
C GLY A 353 2.91 -1.06 -33.72
N LYS A 354 2.55 -0.90 -35.01
CA LYS A 354 3.44 -1.16 -36.14
C LYS A 354 4.27 0.08 -36.48
N ASN A 355 5.60 -0.13 -36.69
CA ASN A 355 6.50 0.95 -37.08
C ASN A 355 6.10 1.57 -38.42
N VAL A 356 5.98 2.89 -38.45
CA VAL A 356 5.70 3.69 -39.66
C VAL A 356 6.99 4.39 -40.07
N SER A 357 7.35 4.25 -41.36
CA SER A 357 8.47 5.00 -41.91
C SER A 357 8.07 6.46 -42.06
N VAL A 358 8.83 7.37 -41.44
CA VAL A 358 8.62 8.82 -41.53
C VAL A 358 9.81 9.49 -42.19
N SER A 359 9.57 10.50 -42.99
CA SER A 359 10.64 11.38 -43.49
C SER A 359 10.90 12.50 -42.48
N LYS A 360 12.17 12.77 -42.23
CA LYS A 360 12.65 13.77 -41.28
C LYS A 360 13.32 14.92 -42.02
N SER A 361 12.94 16.14 -41.71
CA SER A 361 13.64 17.35 -42.13
C SER A 361 14.00 18.22 -40.92
N THR A 362 15.16 18.85 -40.92
CA THR A 362 15.57 19.79 -39.87
C THR A 362 15.84 21.13 -40.52
N ASP A 363 15.20 22.19 -40.04
CA ASP A 363 15.42 23.54 -40.56
C ASP A 363 16.70 24.18 -39.99
N LYS A 364 17.02 25.37 -40.45
CA LYS A 364 18.20 26.15 -40.03
C LYS A 364 18.20 26.55 -38.57
N ASP A 365 17.03 26.48 -37.89
CA ASP A 365 16.83 26.85 -36.50
C ASP A 365 16.79 25.60 -35.59
N GLY A 366 17.13 24.41 -36.16
CA GLY A 366 17.17 23.14 -35.43
C GLY A 366 15.79 22.51 -35.20
N LYS A 367 14.71 23.04 -35.75
CA LYS A 367 13.35 22.48 -35.65
C LYS A 367 13.22 21.24 -36.52
N ILE A 368 12.85 20.15 -35.91
CA ILE A 368 12.65 18.87 -36.59
C ILE A 368 11.20 18.73 -37.00
N THR A 369 10.94 18.50 -38.29
CA THR A 369 9.62 18.17 -38.85
C THR A 369 9.62 16.71 -39.29
N LEU A 370 8.66 15.93 -38.80
CA LEU A 370 8.39 14.56 -39.22
C LEU A 370 7.19 14.55 -40.15
N THR A 371 7.34 13.99 -41.35
CA THR A 371 6.26 13.84 -42.33
C THR A 371 5.89 12.36 -42.40
N LEU A 372 4.64 12.06 -42.06
CA LEU A 372 4.05 10.74 -42.23
C LEU A 372 3.75 10.51 -43.74
N PRO A 373 3.94 9.30 -44.28
CA PRO A 373 3.47 8.95 -45.60
C PRO A 373 1.95 9.07 -45.61
N ASN A 374 1.40 9.74 -46.63
CA ASN A 374 -0.05 9.83 -46.83
C ASN A 374 -0.62 8.42 -46.94
N GLY A 375 -1.51 8.05 -46.01
CA GLY A 375 -2.34 6.86 -46.07
C GLY A 375 -3.61 7.12 -46.82
#